data_d9b9bd274459b34e76c5a611e90e20a1
#
_entry.id   d9b9bd274459b34e76c5a611e90e20a1
#
_cell.length_a   1.000
_cell.length_b   1.000
_cell.length_c   1.000
_cell.angle_alpha   90.00
_cell.angle_beta   90.00
_cell.angle_gamma   90.00
#
_symmetry.space_group_name_H-M   'P 1'
#
loop_
_entity.id
_entity.type
_entity.pdbx_description
1 polymer ?
#
loop_
_entity_poly.entity_id
_entity_poly.type
_entity_poly.pdbx_seq_one_letter_code
_entity_poly.pdbx_strand_id
1 'polypeptide(L)'
;NHDTPTCSIYVDKNGERTIISSGYNFCKWNNLKEVKNFDSLIVDRYSIPFIKQDLESISHDVFITQAGYQEEITYRINFLVVSKDEIDVIEANRLINEEYVDWILLTSSNLPARLISKDGVLEITPPDFKTINSTGAGDATAAYIGAFGVENLIENVKGACASGAIVAGTNELPTMEKIKEVSELIEIKPR
;
A
#
# COMPACT_ATOMS: atom_id res chain seq x y z
N ASN A 1 28.08 -14.19 -1.97
CA ASN A 1 27.55 -13.26 -0.96
C ASN A 1 27.57 -11.87 -1.59
N HIS A 2 26.41 -11.24 -1.67
CA HIS A 2 26.28 -9.84 -2.06
C HIS A 2 25.87 -9.06 -0.80
N ASP A 3 26.31 -7.81 -0.71
CA ASP A 3 25.88 -6.91 0.35
C ASP A 3 24.36 -6.64 0.25
N THR A 4 23.74 -6.35 1.37
CA THR A 4 22.33 -5.94 1.40
C THR A 4 22.14 -4.70 0.54
N PRO A 5 21.14 -4.68 -0.37
CA PRO A 5 20.82 -3.49 -1.14
C PRO A 5 20.55 -2.30 -0.23
N THR A 6 20.98 -1.14 -0.66
CA THR A 6 20.83 0.09 0.10
C THR A 6 20.21 1.19 -0.74
N CYS A 7 19.55 2.15 -0.10
CA CYS A 7 19.16 3.39 -0.75
C CYS A 7 19.50 4.59 0.11
N SER A 8 19.86 5.68 -0.56
CA SER A 8 20.00 7.00 0.04
C SER A 8 18.75 7.80 -0.28
N ILE A 9 18.09 8.31 0.74
CA ILE A 9 16.86 9.07 0.61
C ILE A 9 17.14 10.52 1.00
N TYR A 10 16.99 11.41 0.03
CA TYR A 10 17.14 12.85 0.24
C TYR A 10 15.74 13.46 0.31
N VAL A 11 15.45 14.14 1.41
CA VAL A 11 14.15 14.80 1.64
C VAL A 11 14.36 16.30 1.60
N ASP A 12 13.60 17.01 0.78
CA ASP A 12 13.64 18.46 0.70
C ASP A 12 12.79 19.13 1.82
N LYS A 13 12.80 20.46 1.86
CA LYS A 13 12.05 21.26 2.85
C LYS A 13 10.52 21.11 2.77
N ASN A 14 10.01 20.57 1.66
CA ASN A 14 8.57 20.36 1.43
C ASN A 14 8.16 18.91 1.75
N GLY A 15 9.12 18.03 2.17
CA GLY A 15 8.89 16.62 2.39
C GLY A 15 8.98 15.76 1.12
N GLU A 16 9.33 16.34 -0.04
CA GLU A 16 9.55 15.61 -1.28
C GLU A 16 10.87 14.84 -1.23
N ARG A 17 10.87 13.64 -1.80
CA ARG A 17 12.00 12.73 -1.70
C ARG A 17 12.61 12.37 -3.05
N THR A 18 13.93 12.29 -3.06
CA THR A 18 14.72 11.68 -4.12
C THR A 18 15.41 10.43 -3.56
N ILE A 19 15.21 9.28 -4.20
CA ILE A 19 15.77 8.00 -3.77
C ILE A 19 16.82 7.55 -4.77
N ILE A 20 18.04 7.30 -4.28
CA ILE A 20 19.14 6.72 -5.06
C ILE A 20 19.39 5.32 -4.50
N SER A 21 19.08 4.29 -5.28
CA SER A 21 19.21 2.90 -4.87
C SER A 21 20.46 2.23 -5.48
N SER A 22 21.03 1.27 -4.75
CA SER A 22 22.18 0.50 -5.16
C SER A 22 22.06 -0.96 -4.73
N GLY A 23 22.52 -1.88 -5.57
CA GLY A 23 22.61 -3.31 -5.24
C GLY A 23 21.34 -4.13 -5.49
N TYR A 24 20.21 -3.53 -5.82
CA TYR A 24 18.94 -4.23 -6.04
C TYR A 24 18.98 -5.21 -7.22
N ASN A 25 19.78 -4.95 -8.24
CA ASN A 25 19.95 -5.83 -9.40
C ASN A 25 20.56 -7.20 -9.05
N PHE A 26 21.16 -7.33 -7.87
CA PHE A 26 21.78 -8.55 -7.39
C PHE A 26 20.89 -9.32 -6.41
N CYS A 27 19.70 -8.82 -6.08
CA CYS A 27 18.75 -9.51 -5.22
C CYS A 27 18.31 -10.81 -5.88
N LYS A 28 18.32 -11.88 -5.09
CA LYS A 28 17.70 -13.16 -5.44
C LYS A 28 16.54 -13.39 -4.49
N TRP A 29 15.40 -13.65 -5.06
CA TRP A 29 14.18 -13.93 -4.31
C TRP A 29 14.02 -15.44 -4.16
N ASN A 30 13.65 -15.87 -2.97
CA ASN A 30 13.29 -17.26 -2.75
C ASN A 30 11.89 -17.53 -3.31
N ASN A 31 11.64 -18.79 -3.64
CA ASN A 31 10.33 -19.24 -4.12
C ASN A 31 9.30 -19.13 -2.97
N LEU A 32 8.19 -18.39 -3.19
CA LEU A 32 7.11 -18.26 -2.22
C LEU A 32 6.44 -19.59 -1.88
N LYS A 33 6.48 -20.57 -2.79
CA LYS A 33 5.92 -21.93 -2.56
C LYS A 33 6.60 -22.68 -1.42
N GLU A 34 7.80 -22.27 -1.04
CA GLU A 34 8.51 -22.83 0.12
C GLU A 34 8.01 -22.25 1.45
N VAL A 35 7.37 -21.07 1.41
CA VAL A 35 6.75 -20.44 2.57
C VAL A 35 5.36 -21.05 2.75
N LYS A 36 5.10 -21.68 3.89
CA LYS A 36 3.85 -22.37 4.19
C LYS A 36 3.14 -21.70 5.37
N ASN A 37 1.81 -21.87 5.42
CA ASN A 37 0.97 -21.48 6.55
C ASN A 37 0.94 -19.95 6.79
N PHE A 38 0.60 -19.18 5.77
CA PHE A 38 0.27 -17.79 5.92
C PHE A 38 -1.11 -17.49 5.28
N ASP A 39 -1.89 -16.66 5.96
CA ASP A 39 -3.25 -16.29 5.52
C ASP A 39 -3.23 -14.97 4.75
N SER A 40 -2.15 -14.19 4.92
CA SER A 40 -1.98 -12.88 4.30
C SER A 40 -0.55 -12.70 3.80
N LEU A 41 -0.42 -12.03 2.65
CA LEU A 41 0.84 -11.66 2.03
C LEU A 41 0.84 -10.17 1.67
N ILE A 42 1.87 -9.46 2.12
CA ILE A 42 2.08 -8.07 1.74
C ILE A 42 3.29 -8.03 0.80
N VAL A 43 3.09 -7.44 -0.37
CA VAL A 43 4.13 -7.31 -1.39
C VAL A 43 4.31 -5.85 -1.78
N ASP A 44 5.54 -5.46 -2.07
CA ASP A 44 5.83 -4.18 -2.69
C ASP A 44 5.99 -4.30 -4.21
N ARG A 45 5.85 -3.19 -4.91
CA ARG A 45 5.98 -3.14 -6.38
C ARG A 45 7.32 -3.64 -6.90
N TYR A 46 8.40 -3.56 -6.12
CA TYR A 46 9.75 -3.97 -6.55
C TYR A 46 9.97 -5.47 -6.47
N SER A 47 9.21 -6.16 -5.64
CA SER A 47 9.27 -7.62 -5.52
C SER A 47 8.53 -8.34 -6.65
N ILE A 48 7.52 -7.69 -7.24
CA ILE A 48 6.62 -8.30 -8.24
C ILE A 48 7.34 -8.99 -9.40
N PRO A 49 8.35 -8.38 -10.06
CA PRO A 49 9.03 -9.03 -11.19
C PRO A 49 9.64 -10.39 -10.86
N PHE A 50 9.91 -10.65 -9.58
CA PHE A 50 10.55 -11.88 -9.12
C PHE A 50 9.56 -12.95 -8.64
N ILE A 51 8.37 -12.55 -8.18
CA ILE A 51 7.40 -13.44 -7.52
C ILE A 51 6.06 -13.55 -8.26
N LYS A 52 5.91 -12.89 -9.40
CA LYS A 52 4.64 -12.83 -10.16
C LYS A 52 4.03 -14.21 -10.42
N GLN A 53 4.82 -15.18 -10.88
CA GLN A 53 4.33 -16.54 -11.14
C GLN A 53 3.88 -17.27 -9.86
N ASP A 54 4.53 -16.98 -8.73
CA ASP A 54 4.13 -17.53 -7.44
C ASP A 54 2.82 -16.90 -6.97
N LEU A 55 2.65 -15.58 -7.15
CA LEU A 55 1.41 -14.87 -6.83
C LEU A 55 0.22 -15.45 -7.60
N GLU A 56 0.37 -15.70 -8.89
CA GLU A 56 -0.68 -16.33 -9.73
C GLU A 56 -1.11 -17.70 -9.17
N SER A 57 -0.19 -18.44 -8.56
CA SER A 57 -0.47 -19.77 -8.02
C SER A 57 -1.13 -19.78 -6.64
N ILE A 58 -1.00 -18.72 -5.85
CA ILE A 58 -1.50 -18.65 -4.45
C ILE A 58 -2.65 -17.68 -4.25
N SER A 59 -2.97 -16.86 -5.24
CA SER A 59 -3.93 -15.75 -5.13
C SER A 59 -5.37 -16.15 -4.75
N HIS A 60 -5.70 -17.45 -4.80
CA HIS A 60 -7.03 -17.95 -4.42
C HIS A 60 -7.16 -18.29 -2.94
N ASP A 61 -6.04 -18.54 -2.26
CA ASP A 61 -6.00 -19.07 -0.90
C ASP A 61 -5.45 -18.07 0.13
N VAL A 62 -4.88 -16.96 -0.35
CA VAL A 62 -4.16 -16.00 0.48
C VAL A 62 -4.67 -14.59 0.21
N PHE A 63 -4.88 -13.80 1.26
CA PHE A 63 -5.20 -12.37 1.14
C PHE A 63 -3.94 -11.60 0.73
N ILE A 64 -3.92 -11.06 -0.50
CA ILE A 64 -2.77 -10.35 -1.04
C ILE A 64 -3.01 -8.85 -1.02
N THR A 65 -2.14 -8.13 -0.31
CA THR A 65 -2.07 -6.66 -0.32
C THR A 65 -0.80 -6.23 -1.05
N GLN A 66 -0.95 -5.37 -2.06
CA GLN A 66 0.19 -4.80 -2.79
C GLN A 66 0.36 -3.31 -2.46
N ALA A 67 1.61 -2.91 -2.19
CA ALA A 67 2.02 -1.52 -2.02
C ALA A 67 2.71 -1.02 -3.30
N GLY A 68 2.12 0.02 -3.89
CA GLY A 68 2.62 0.69 -5.10
C GLY A 68 2.34 -0.07 -6.41
N TYR A 69 2.56 0.62 -7.53
CA TYR A 69 2.32 0.14 -8.88
C TYR A 69 3.54 0.46 -9.74
N GLN A 70 4.03 -0.51 -10.48
CA GLN A 70 5.19 -0.33 -11.36
C GLN A 70 5.01 -0.99 -12.72
N GLU A 71 4.28 -2.11 -12.77
CA GLU A 71 4.04 -2.91 -13.96
C GLU A 71 2.56 -3.23 -14.08
N GLU A 72 2.10 -3.57 -15.26
CA GLU A 72 0.73 -4.01 -15.49
C GLU A 72 0.40 -5.23 -14.61
N ILE A 73 -0.67 -5.08 -13.80
CA ILE A 73 -1.18 -6.17 -12.97
C ILE A 73 -1.95 -7.13 -13.87
N THR A 74 -1.46 -8.37 -13.96
CA THR A 74 -2.08 -9.47 -14.71
C THR A 74 -2.35 -10.69 -13.83
N TYR A 75 -2.24 -10.54 -12.50
CA TYR A 75 -2.50 -11.50 -11.46
C TYR A 75 -3.52 -10.91 -10.48
N ARG A 76 -4.21 -11.78 -9.74
CA ARG A 76 -5.21 -11.32 -8.79
C ARG A 76 -4.56 -10.91 -7.47
N ILE A 77 -4.99 -9.78 -6.95
CA ILE A 77 -4.71 -9.28 -5.59
C ILE A 77 -6.01 -8.78 -4.95
N ASN A 78 -6.09 -8.82 -3.62
CA ASN A 78 -7.29 -8.37 -2.93
C ASN A 78 -7.28 -6.87 -2.70
N PHE A 79 -6.13 -6.29 -2.36
CA PHE A 79 -6.04 -4.88 -2.01
C PHE A 79 -4.80 -4.23 -2.60
N LEU A 80 -5.00 -3.13 -3.33
CA LEU A 80 -3.92 -2.29 -3.87
C LEU A 80 -3.88 -0.95 -3.13
N VAL A 81 -2.74 -0.64 -2.51
CA VAL A 81 -2.44 0.69 -1.97
C VAL A 81 -1.51 1.39 -2.95
N VAL A 82 -1.95 2.48 -3.55
CA VAL A 82 -1.24 3.14 -4.64
C VAL A 82 -1.45 4.64 -4.62
N SER A 83 -0.46 5.40 -5.07
CA SER A 83 -0.55 6.85 -5.21
C SER A 83 -1.21 7.24 -6.54
N LYS A 84 -1.91 8.38 -6.56
CA LYS A 84 -2.40 9.00 -7.80
C LYS A 84 -1.29 9.36 -8.80
N ASP A 85 -0.05 9.43 -8.33
CA ASP A 85 1.12 9.71 -9.18
C ASP A 85 1.65 8.44 -9.85
N GLU A 86 1.17 7.25 -9.43
CA GLU A 86 1.53 5.95 -10.01
C GLU A 86 0.47 5.45 -10.98
N ILE A 87 -0.83 5.62 -10.65
CA ILE A 87 -1.95 5.30 -11.56
C ILE A 87 -3.01 6.39 -11.49
N ASP A 88 -3.75 6.55 -12.57
CA ASP A 88 -4.94 7.41 -12.60
C ASP A 88 -6.23 6.62 -12.27
N VAL A 89 -7.35 7.33 -12.22
CA VAL A 89 -8.67 6.73 -11.93
C VAL A 89 -9.13 5.80 -13.06
N ILE A 90 -8.66 6.02 -14.30
CA ILE A 90 -9.05 5.19 -15.45
C ILE A 90 -8.42 3.81 -15.30
N GLU A 91 -7.11 3.77 -15.00
CA GLU A 91 -6.41 2.51 -14.75
C GLU A 91 -6.94 1.81 -13.50
N ALA A 92 -7.21 2.54 -12.42
CA ALA A 92 -7.83 1.97 -11.23
C ALA A 92 -9.18 1.29 -11.55
N ASN A 93 -10.04 1.95 -12.32
CA ASN A 93 -11.31 1.35 -12.73
C ASN A 93 -11.13 0.14 -13.67
N ARG A 94 -10.13 0.16 -14.55
CA ARG A 94 -9.80 -0.99 -15.39
C ARG A 94 -9.46 -2.21 -14.53
N LEU A 95 -8.57 -2.06 -13.58
CA LEU A 95 -8.14 -3.14 -12.68
C LEU A 95 -9.31 -3.75 -11.89
N ILE A 96 -10.24 -2.92 -11.42
CA ILE A 96 -11.46 -3.37 -10.73
C ILE A 96 -12.41 -4.11 -11.70
N ASN A 97 -12.66 -3.54 -12.88
CA ASN A 97 -13.61 -4.10 -13.85
C ASN A 97 -13.12 -5.43 -14.47
N GLU A 98 -11.81 -5.58 -14.64
CA GLU A 98 -11.17 -6.81 -15.12
C GLU A 98 -10.92 -7.83 -14.00
N GLU A 99 -11.33 -7.53 -12.76
CA GLU A 99 -11.24 -8.42 -11.58
C GLU A 99 -9.81 -8.77 -11.15
N TYR A 100 -8.83 -7.96 -11.53
CA TYR A 100 -7.47 -8.10 -11.05
C TYR A 100 -7.31 -7.64 -9.60
N VAL A 101 -8.13 -6.66 -9.18
CA VAL A 101 -8.07 -6.09 -7.83
C VAL A 101 -9.48 -5.96 -7.26
N ASP A 102 -9.69 -6.37 -6.01
CA ASP A 102 -10.99 -6.23 -5.35
C ASP A 102 -11.19 -4.80 -4.80
N TRP A 103 -10.12 -4.21 -4.23
CA TRP A 103 -10.12 -2.90 -3.57
C TRP A 103 -8.88 -2.09 -3.92
N ILE A 104 -9.05 -0.83 -4.28
CA ILE A 104 -7.94 0.10 -4.53
C ILE A 104 -8.06 1.30 -3.61
N LEU A 105 -7.06 1.50 -2.76
CA LEU A 105 -6.88 2.74 -2.00
C LEU A 105 -5.93 3.66 -2.78
N LEU A 106 -6.52 4.59 -3.53
CA LEU A 106 -5.81 5.59 -4.30
C LEU A 106 -5.49 6.79 -3.42
N THR A 107 -4.25 6.85 -2.95
CA THR A 107 -3.79 7.90 -2.04
C THR A 107 -3.37 9.17 -2.79
N SER A 108 -3.39 10.32 -2.12
CA SER A 108 -3.15 11.63 -2.73
C SER A 108 -2.47 12.62 -1.78
N SER A 109 -1.38 12.21 -1.13
CA SER A 109 -0.70 13.04 -0.11
C SER A 109 -1.67 13.62 0.93
N ASN A 110 -1.78 14.94 1.05
CA ASN A 110 -2.68 15.63 1.98
C ASN A 110 -4.09 15.87 1.42
N LEU A 111 -4.39 15.41 0.21
CA LEU A 111 -5.73 15.52 -0.39
C LEU A 111 -6.55 14.27 -0.06
N PRO A 112 -7.88 14.32 -0.22
CA PRO A 112 -8.73 13.16 -0.03
C PRO A 112 -8.26 11.97 -0.88
N ALA A 113 -8.11 10.82 -0.24
CA ALA A 113 -7.88 9.54 -0.90
C ALA A 113 -9.21 8.97 -1.42
N ARG A 114 -9.15 7.94 -2.24
CA ARG A 114 -10.32 7.23 -2.75
C ARG A 114 -10.18 5.74 -2.53
N LEU A 115 -11.19 5.13 -1.95
CA LEU A 115 -11.35 3.68 -1.96
C LEU A 115 -12.27 3.32 -3.12
N ILE A 116 -11.76 2.58 -4.08
CA ILE A 116 -12.44 2.19 -5.33
C ILE A 116 -12.68 0.69 -5.29
N SER A 117 -13.90 0.27 -5.60
CA SER A 117 -14.30 -1.13 -5.70
C SER A 117 -15.41 -1.29 -6.74
N LYS A 118 -15.90 -2.51 -6.94
CA LYS A 118 -17.10 -2.76 -7.76
C LYS A 118 -18.37 -2.09 -7.22
N ASP A 119 -18.45 -1.89 -5.89
CA ASP A 119 -19.61 -1.29 -5.23
C ASP A 119 -19.63 0.23 -5.34
N GLY A 120 -18.56 0.84 -5.83
CA GLY A 120 -18.45 2.28 -6.03
C GLY A 120 -17.20 2.90 -5.45
N VAL A 121 -17.26 4.20 -5.20
CA VAL A 121 -16.14 5.01 -4.74
C VAL A 121 -16.49 5.69 -3.41
N LEU A 122 -15.61 5.51 -2.42
CA LEU A 122 -15.66 6.27 -1.18
C LEU A 122 -14.51 7.29 -1.18
N GLU A 123 -14.81 8.50 -0.74
CA GLU A 123 -13.81 9.53 -0.51
C GLU A 123 -13.39 9.51 0.96
N ILE A 124 -12.08 9.55 1.20
CA ILE A 124 -11.47 9.48 2.52
C ILE A 124 -10.70 10.75 2.75
N THR A 125 -11.16 11.55 3.71
CA THR A 125 -10.48 12.78 4.12
C THR A 125 -9.42 12.42 5.17
N PRO A 126 -8.11 12.62 4.87
CA PRO A 126 -7.04 12.36 5.84
C PRO A 126 -7.10 13.36 7.00
N PRO A 127 -6.46 13.04 8.13
CA PRO A 127 -6.27 14.01 9.20
C PRO A 127 -5.36 15.15 8.72
N ASP A 128 -5.57 16.35 9.26
CA ASP A 128 -4.75 17.52 8.94
C ASP A 128 -3.38 17.44 9.65
N PHE A 129 -2.49 16.62 9.11
CA PHE A 129 -1.12 16.48 9.57
C PHE A 129 -0.14 17.10 8.59
N LYS A 130 0.80 17.89 9.13
CA LYS A 130 1.92 18.38 8.32
C LYS A 130 2.83 17.20 7.97
N THR A 131 2.98 16.92 6.69
CA THR A 131 3.94 15.91 6.22
C THR A 131 5.37 16.36 6.51
N ILE A 132 6.11 15.53 7.22
CA ILE A 132 7.55 15.70 7.49
C ILE A 132 8.36 14.86 6.48
N ASN A 133 7.95 13.60 6.29
CA ASN A 133 8.60 12.68 5.38
C ASN A 133 7.63 11.58 4.97
N SER A 134 7.28 11.50 3.69
CA SER A 134 6.34 10.50 3.18
C SER A 134 6.92 9.09 2.99
N THR A 135 8.22 8.89 3.30
CA THR A 135 8.86 7.56 3.14
C THR A 135 8.25 6.56 4.11
N GLY A 136 7.81 5.42 3.57
CA GLY A 136 7.20 4.34 4.35
C GLY A 136 5.71 4.53 4.68
N ALA A 137 5.10 5.68 4.36
CA ALA A 137 3.68 5.91 4.61
C ALA A 137 2.78 4.91 3.86
N GLY A 138 3.08 4.67 2.57
CA GLY A 138 2.38 3.66 1.76
C GLY A 138 2.58 2.25 2.28
N ASP A 139 3.80 1.93 2.71
CA ASP A 139 4.13 0.61 3.29
C ASP A 139 3.38 0.39 4.60
N ALA A 140 3.30 1.40 5.49
CA ALA A 140 2.54 1.33 6.72
C ALA A 140 1.03 1.16 6.48
N THR A 141 0.50 1.85 5.45
CA THR A 141 -0.90 1.72 5.01
C THR A 141 -1.18 0.30 4.52
N ALA A 142 -0.34 -0.24 3.65
CA ALA A 142 -0.49 -1.59 3.12
C ALA A 142 -0.30 -2.66 4.20
N ALA A 143 0.66 -2.46 5.12
CA ALA A 143 0.90 -3.36 6.23
C ALA A 143 -0.32 -3.48 7.15
N TYR A 144 -1.01 -2.37 7.43
CA TYR A 144 -2.22 -2.39 8.24
C TYR A 144 -3.35 -3.19 7.56
N ILE A 145 -3.60 -2.95 6.27
CA ILE A 145 -4.60 -3.72 5.51
C ILE A 145 -4.23 -5.20 5.45
N GLY A 146 -2.96 -5.53 5.19
CA GLY A 146 -2.51 -6.92 5.16
C GLY A 146 -2.67 -7.64 6.50
N ALA A 147 -2.55 -6.92 7.62
CA ALA A 147 -2.70 -7.50 8.95
C ALA A 147 -4.16 -7.67 9.38
N PHE A 148 -5.06 -6.76 8.99
CA PHE A 148 -6.45 -6.72 9.48
C PHE A 148 -7.49 -7.09 8.42
N GLY A 149 -7.09 -7.19 7.14
CA GLY A 149 -8.00 -7.57 6.06
C GLY A 149 -9.11 -6.56 5.79
N VAL A 150 -10.21 -7.06 5.22
CA VAL A 150 -11.36 -6.25 4.76
C VAL A 150 -12.69 -6.60 5.44
N GLU A 151 -12.70 -7.47 6.45
CA GLU A 151 -13.96 -7.86 7.14
C GLU A 151 -14.68 -6.65 7.76
N ASN A 152 -13.92 -5.73 8.36
CA ASN A 152 -14.40 -4.44 8.86
C ASN A 152 -13.84 -3.31 7.99
N LEU A 153 -14.14 -3.34 6.69
CA LEU A 153 -13.48 -2.53 5.66
C LEU A 153 -13.32 -1.05 6.05
N ILE A 154 -14.39 -0.40 6.46
CA ILE A 154 -14.39 1.05 6.78
C ILE A 154 -13.42 1.35 7.92
N GLU A 155 -13.48 0.60 9.00
CA GLU A 155 -12.61 0.80 10.16
C GLU A 155 -11.15 0.44 9.82
N ASN A 156 -10.95 -0.64 9.05
CA ASN A 156 -9.60 -1.04 8.64
C ASN A 156 -8.98 -0.04 7.66
N VAL A 157 -9.76 0.54 6.77
CA VAL A 157 -9.27 1.61 5.86
C VAL A 157 -8.94 2.89 6.64
N LYS A 158 -9.74 3.28 7.65
CA LYS A 158 -9.39 4.38 8.56
C LYS A 158 -8.07 4.10 9.29
N GLY A 159 -7.93 2.90 9.87
CA GLY A 159 -6.69 2.49 10.54
C GLY A 159 -5.47 2.51 9.62
N ALA A 160 -5.64 2.05 8.37
CA ALA A 160 -4.59 2.07 7.36
C ALA A 160 -4.16 3.50 7.00
N CYS A 161 -5.13 4.39 6.74
CA CYS A 161 -4.86 5.79 6.46
C CYS A 161 -4.21 6.50 7.66
N ALA A 162 -4.67 6.20 8.89
CA ALA A 162 -4.06 6.71 10.11
C ALA A 162 -2.60 6.25 10.26
N SER A 163 -2.33 4.97 9.98
CA SER A 163 -0.98 4.41 10.02
C SER A 163 -0.03 5.14 9.08
N GLY A 164 -0.44 5.34 7.83
CA GLY A 164 0.34 6.11 6.85
C GLY A 164 0.53 7.58 7.24
N ALA A 165 -0.52 8.23 7.77
CA ALA A 165 -0.45 9.63 8.21
C ALA A 165 0.50 9.84 9.39
N ILE A 166 0.52 8.91 10.36
CA ILE A 166 1.46 8.95 11.51
C ILE A 166 2.90 8.85 11.00
N VAL A 167 3.20 7.88 10.13
CA VAL A 167 4.55 7.73 9.56
C VAL A 167 4.96 9.00 8.81
N ALA A 168 4.09 9.56 7.98
CA ALA A 168 4.39 10.76 7.21
C ALA A 168 4.58 12.02 8.08
N GLY A 169 3.84 12.12 9.19
CA GLY A 169 3.84 13.29 10.06
C GLY A 169 4.81 13.25 11.23
N THR A 170 5.29 12.07 11.63
CA THR A 170 6.15 11.94 12.82
C THR A 170 7.50 11.29 12.57
N ASN A 171 7.67 10.57 11.46
CA ASN A 171 8.84 9.70 11.20
C ASN A 171 8.97 8.52 12.19
N GLU A 172 7.90 8.20 12.92
CA GLU A 172 7.87 7.12 13.91
C GLU A 172 7.03 5.94 13.40
N LEU A 173 7.32 4.76 13.92
CA LEU A 173 6.44 3.62 13.69
C LEU A 173 5.14 3.80 14.47
N PRO A 174 3.97 3.62 13.85
CA PRO A 174 2.69 3.81 14.50
C PRO A 174 2.42 2.72 15.53
N THR A 175 1.95 3.11 16.72
CA THR A 175 1.40 2.19 17.72
C THR A 175 -0.10 2.01 17.49
N MET A 176 -0.67 0.87 17.91
CA MET A 176 -2.11 0.63 17.79
C MET A 176 -2.97 1.66 18.51
N GLU A 177 -2.50 2.14 19.66
CA GLU A 177 -3.17 3.21 20.43
C GLU A 177 -3.23 4.50 19.59
N LYS A 178 -2.10 4.89 19.01
CA LYS A 178 -2.02 6.10 18.19
C LYS A 178 -2.80 5.99 16.89
N ILE A 179 -2.78 4.81 16.26
CA ILE A 179 -3.61 4.54 15.08
C ILE A 179 -5.09 4.73 15.42
N LYS A 180 -5.55 4.20 16.54
CA LYS A 180 -6.95 4.35 16.97
C LYS A 180 -7.34 5.82 17.15
N GLU A 181 -6.54 6.59 17.90
CA GLU A 181 -6.77 8.03 18.09
C GLU A 181 -6.87 8.78 16.75
N VAL A 182 -5.93 8.52 15.84
CA VAL A 182 -5.87 9.23 14.54
C VAL A 182 -6.97 8.76 13.60
N SER A 183 -7.37 7.49 13.64
CA SER A 183 -8.45 6.96 12.80
C SER A 183 -9.80 7.61 13.09
N GLU A 184 -10.04 8.07 14.32
CA GLU A 184 -11.25 8.82 14.70
C GLU A 184 -11.37 10.19 14.01
N LEU A 185 -10.25 10.74 13.53
CA LEU A 185 -10.20 12.01 12.79
C LEU A 185 -10.46 11.85 11.28
N ILE A 186 -10.52 10.61 10.80
CA ILE A 186 -10.69 10.30 9.37
C ILE A 186 -12.18 10.21 9.03
N GLU A 187 -12.60 11.01 8.08
CA GLU A 187 -13.96 10.96 7.54
C GLU A 187 -14.00 10.14 6.24
N ILE A 188 -15.02 9.28 6.11
CA ILE A 188 -15.30 8.52 4.88
C ILE A 188 -16.72 8.85 4.42
N LYS A 189 -16.86 9.20 3.14
CA LYS A 189 -18.15 9.58 2.52
C LYS A 189 -18.31 8.89 1.16
N PRO A 190 -19.52 8.51 0.76
CA PRO A 190 -19.81 8.13 -0.63
C PRO A 190 -19.50 9.30 -1.57
N ARG A 191 -18.99 8.98 -2.75
CA ARG A 191 -18.70 9.96 -3.78
C ARG A 191 -19.71 9.88 -4.92
#